data_84e0218af962d26ab0b7e90089988f1a
#
_entry.id   84e0218af962d26ab0b7e90089988f1a
#
_cell.length_a   1.000
_cell.length_b   1.000
_cell.length_c   1.000
_cell.angle_alpha   90.00
_cell.angle_beta   90.00
_cell.angle_gamma   90.00
#
_symmetry.space_group_name_H-M   'P 1'
#
loop_
_entity.id
_entity.type
_entity.pdbx_description
1 polymer ?
#
loop_
_entity_poly.entity_id
_entity_poly.type
_entity_poly.pdbx_seq_one_letter_code
_entity_poly.pdbx_strand_id
1 'polypeptide(L)'
;MLLVVNIGESQLADAEAIEREFASKHAGPGVAVVALCAKIEAELATMEPADALEFRRDLGLPEASPLDRAIREAYALLDLQSFLTAGDDECRAWTVRRGSSAPEAAGKIHSDLEKGFIRAEVARWDELVEAGSLAELKKRGRLHVEGKTYIVQDGDVVNILFNL
;
A
#
# COMPACT_ATOMS: atom_id res chain seq x y z
N MET A 1 11.77 3.24 -13.14
CA MET A 1 12.97 3.41 -12.28
C MET A 1 12.63 4.41 -11.19
N LEU A 2 12.91 4.10 -9.92
CA LEU A 2 12.79 5.05 -8.82
C LEU A 2 14.19 5.60 -8.49
N LEU A 3 14.35 6.91 -8.52
CA LEU A 3 15.53 7.63 -8.06
C LEU A 3 15.25 8.17 -6.66
N VAL A 4 15.97 7.68 -5.66
CA VAL A 4 15.92 8.20 -4.30
C VAL A 4 17.18 9.06 -4.08
N VAL A 5 16.99 10.36 -3.91
CA VAL A 5 18.06 11.32 -3.68
C VAL A 5 18.21 11.51 -2.17
N ASN A 6 19.27 10.96 -1.59
CA ASN A 6 19.56 11.18 -0.18
C ASN A 6 20.19 12.57 0.00
N ILE A 7 19.51 13.45 0.74
CA ILE A 7 19.93 14.82 1.01
C ILE A 7 20.38 14.99 2.47
N GLY A 8 21.21 16.00 2.72
CA GLY A 8 21.60 16.37 4.08
C GLY A 8 20.50 17.21 4.78
N GLU A 9 20.58 17.29 6.10
CA GLU A 9 19.65 18.10 6.92
C GLU A 9 19.57 19.56 6.49
N SER A 10 20.71 20.16 6.11
CA SER A 10 20.76 21.54 5.62
C SER A 10 20.04 21.76 4.29
N GLN A 11 19.67 20.71 3.59
CA GLN A 11 19.00 20.74 2.28
C GLN A 11 17.50 20.40 2.38
N LEU A 12 16.96 20.20 3.58
CA LEU A 12 15.55 19.83 3.77
C LEU A 12 14.60 20.85 3.16
N ALA A 13 14.89 22.16 3.31
CA ALA A 13 14.09 23.23 2.72
C ALA A 13 14.11 23.22 1.18
N ASP A 14 15.14 22.66 0.57
CA ASP A 14 15.34 22.60 -0.87
C ASP A 14 14.90 21.27 -1.49
N ALA A 15 14.37 20.33 -0.70
CA ALA A 15 14.04 18.97 -1.14
C ALA A 15 13.21 18.93 -2.43
N GLU A 16 12.14 19.74 -2.52
CA GLU A 16 11.30 19.82 -3.71
C GLU A 16 12.04 20.41 -4.94
N ALA A 17 12.95 21.36 -4.72
CA ALA A 17 13.75 21.94 -5.80
C ALA A 17 14.74 20.91 -6.34
N ILE A 18 15.35 20.14 -5.46
CA ILE A 18 16.26 19.03 -5.79
C ILE A 18 15.51 17.94 -6.56
N GLU A 19 14.32 17.55 -6.11
CA GLU A 19 13.49 16.59 -6.85
C GLU A 19 13.17 17.06 -8.27
N ARG A 20 12.74 18.31 -8.42
CA ARG A 20 12.44 18.90 -9.74
C ARG A 20 13.67 18.93 -10.64
N GLU A 21 14.84 19.26 -10.10
CA GLU A 21 16.09 19.26 -10.84
C GLU A 21 16.42 17.85 -11.37
N PHE A 22 16.40 16.85 -10.48
CA PHE A 22 16.67 15.46 -10.86
C PHE A 22 15.60 14.92 -11.83
N ALA A 23 14.32 15.23 -11.58
CA ALA A 23 13.24 14.83 -12.47
C ALA A 23 13.44 15.42 -13.88
N SER A 24 13.85 16.68 -14.01
CA SER A 24 14.10 17.30 -15.32
C SER A 24 15.27 16.65 -16.07
N LYS A 25 16.29 16.18 -15.36
CA LYS A 25 17.47 15.52 -15.96
C LYS A 25 17.20 14.07 -16.37
N HIS A 26 16.26 13.41 -15.68
CA HIS A 26 15.98 12.01 -15.87
C HIS A 26 14.54 11.75 -16.31
N ALA A 27 13.86 12.78 -16.85
CA ALA A 27 12.49 12.68 -17.32
C ALA A 27 12.31 11.56 -18.33
N GLY A 28 11.29 10.72 -18.10
CA GLY A 28 10.95 9.63 -19.00
C GLY A 28 9.76 8.81 -18.46
N PRO A 29 9.10 8.05 -19.32
CA PRO A 29 8.04 7.16 -18.87
C PRO A 29 8.59 6.13 -17.87
N GLY A 30 7.90 5.93 -16.78
CA GLY A 30 8.30 4.97 -15.74
C GLY A 30 9.49 5.42 -14.87
N VAL A 31 9.69 6.73 -14.72
CA VAL A 31 10.68 7.31 -13.80
C VAL A 31 9.97 8.15 -12.75
N ALA A 32 10.28 7.91 -11.47
CA ALA A 32 9.90 8.75 -10.34
C ALA A 32 11.14 9.19 -9.57
N VAL A 33 11.07 10.37 -8.94
CA VAL A 33 12.17 10.93 -8.14
C VAL A 33 11.61 11.31 -6.77
N VAL A 34 12.31 10.94 -5.71
CA VAL A 34 11.98 11.32 -4.34
C VAL A 34 13.26 11.77 -3.64
N ALA A 35 13.29 12.97 -3.08
CA ALA A 35 14.35 13.40 -2.19
C ALA A 35 13.94 13.16 -0.73
N LEU A 36 14.85 12.63 0.07
CA LEU A 36 14.64 12.41 1.50
C LEU A 36 15.97 12.52 2.26
N CYS A 37 15.89 12.90 3.50
CA CYS A 37 17.02 12.83 4.42
C CYS A 37 16.93 11.52 5.20
N ALA A 38 17.70 10.52 4.79
CA ALA A 38 17.67 9.18 5.40
C ALA A 38 18.00 9.22 6.91
N LYS A 39 18.83 10.17 7.35
CA LYS A 39 19.15 10.34 8.77
C LYS A 39 17.91 10.74 9.57
N ILE A 40 17.18 11.77 9.12
CA ILE A 40 15.94 12.22 9.78
C ILE A 40 14.89 11.13 9.74
N GLU A 41 14.69 10.44 8.60
CA GLU A 41 13.70 9.35 8.52
C GLU A 41 14.07 8.19 9.47
N ALA A 42 15.35 7.88 9.64
CA ALA A 42 15.79 6.86 10.58
C ALA A 42 15.57 7.27 12.04
N GLU A 43 15.79 8.53 12.40
CA GLU A 43 15.50 9.06 13.74
C GLU A 43 14.00 9.01 14.03
N LEU A 44 13.18 9.50 13.10
CA LEU A 44 11.71 9.48 13.21
C LEU A 44 11.14 8.05 13.35
N ALA A 45 11.73 7.08 12.67
CA ALA A 45 11.30 5.67 12.76
C ALA A 45 11.49 5.05 14.15
N THR A 46 12.30 5.65 15.02
CA THR A 46 12.51 5.18 16.40
C THR A 46 11.61 5.87 17.42
N MET A 47 10.84 6.88 17.00
CA MET A 47 9.94 7.64 17.87
C MET A 47 8.54 7.04 17.90
N GLU A 48 7.78 7.34 18.96
CA GLU A 48 6.35 7.11 18.96
C GLU A 48 5.66 7.97 17.86
N PRO A 49 4.59 7.48 17.22
CA PRO A 49 3.97 8.17 16.07
C PRO A 49 3.57 9.62 16.35
N ALA A 50 3.08 9.92 17.56
CA ALA A 50 2.68 11.26 17.94
C ALA A 50 3.89 12.22 18.04
N ASP A 51 4.97 11.75 18.67
CA ASP A 51 6.20 12.50 18.84
C ASP A 51 6.91 12.74 17.48
N ALA A 52 6.89 11.72 16.62
CA ALA A 52 7.43 11.83 15.26
C ALA A 52 6.69 12.91 14.44
N LEU A 53 5.37 13.01 14.60
CA LEU A 53 4.56 14.02 13.91
C LEU A 53 4.87 15.43 14.43
N GLU A 54 5.02 15.60 15.75
CA GLU A 54 5.39 16.87 16.37
C GLU A 54 6.79 17.29 15.89
N PHE A 55 7.76 16.38 15.93
CA PHE A 55 9.11 16.63 15.47
C PHE A 55 9.19 17.03 13.98
N ARG A 56 8.36 16.41 13.12
CA ARG A 56 8.24 16.82 11.71
C ARG A 56 7.76 18.27 11.60
N ARG A 57 6.76 18.65 12.38
CA ARG A 57 6.20 20.01 12.38
C ARG A 57 7.24 21.03 12.84
N ASP A 58 8.00 20.73 13.89
CA ASP A 58 9.05 21.59 14.42
C ASP A 58 10.18 21.84 13.40
N LEU A 59 10.48 20.83 12.58
CA LEU A 59 11.44 20.94 11.47
C LEU A 59 10.84 21.57 10.20
N GLY A 60 9.55 21.93 10.20
CA GLY A 60 8.87 22.47 9.01
C GLY A 60 8.73 21.44 7.88
N LEU A 61 8.77 20.16 8.20
CA LEU A 61 8.64 19.09 7.23
C LEU A 61 7.17 18.73 6.95
N PRO A 62 6.84 18.20 5.76
CA PRO A 62 5.51 17.67 5.48
C PRO A 62 5.12 16.56 6.46
N GLU A 63 3.84 16.50 6.86
CA GLU A 63 3.34 15.42 7.71
C GLU A 63 3.49 14.05 7.04
N ALA A 64 3.26 14.00 5.72
CA ALA A 64 3.47 12.79 4.94
C ALA A 64 4.96 12.49 4.75
N SER A 65 5.39 11.29 5.17
CA SER A 65 6.78 10.86 5.05
C SER A 65 7.20 10.75 3.57
N PRO A 66 8.35 11.32 3.17
CA PRO A 66 8.92 11.07 1.85
C PRO A 66 9.29 9.59 1.64
N LEU A 67 9.52 8.83 2.71
CA LEU A 67 9.72 7.38 2.64
C LEU A 67 8.42 6.67 2.21
N ASP A 68 7.28 7.03 2.80
CA ASP A 68 5.98 6.48 2.39
C ASP A 68 5.65 6.84 0.94
N ARG A 69 6.04 8.04 0.51
CA ARG A 69 5.92 8.45 -0.88
C ARG A 69 6.80 7.61 -1.79
N ALA A 70 8.05 7.35 -1.42
CA ALA A 70 8.96 6.48 -2.18
C ALA A 70 8.40 5.06 -2.34
N ILE A 71 7.80 4.51 -1.27
CA ILE A 71 7.14 3.19 -1.32
C ILE A 71 5.95 3.22 -2.30
N ARG A 72 5.07 4.22 -2.22
CA ARG A 72 3.93 4.36 -3.14
C ARG A 72 4.38 4.49 -4.59
N GLU A 73 5.41 5.29 -4.87
CA GLU A 73 5.99 5.42 -6.21
C GLU A 73 6.59 4.09 -6.71
N ALA A 74 7.27 3.34 -5.85
CA ALA A 74 7.78 2.01 -6.19
C ALA A 74 6.64 1.05 -6.58
N TYR A 75 5.54 1.03 -5.81
CA TYR A 75 4.35 0.24 -6.14
C TYR A 75 3.74 0.66 -7.49
N ALA A 76 3.59 1.96 -7.71
CA ALA A 76 3.06 2.49 -8.97
C ALA A 76 3.94 2.12 -10.17
N LEU A 77 5.26 2.26 -10.04
CA LEU A 77 6.22 1.93 -11.09
C LEU A 77 6.26 0.44 -11.44
N LEU A 78 5.98 -0.43 -10.47
CA LEU A 78 5.94 -1.88 -10.64
C LEU A 78 4.54 -2.40 -11.00
N ASP A 79 3.56 -1.50 -11.12
CA ASP A 79 2.15 -1.83 -11.35
C ASP A 79 1.60 -2.79 -10.29
N LEU A 80 1.93 -2.51 -9.03
CA LEU A 80 1.52 -3.29 -7.87
C LEU A 80 0.37 -2.63 -7.12
N GLN A 81 -0.38 -3.46 -6.40
CA GLN A 81 -1.41 -3.06 -5.45
C GLN A 81 -1.48 -4.07 -4.32
N SER A 82 -2.17 -3.74 -3.23
CA SER A 82 -2.34 -4.62 -2.08
C SER A 82 -3.80 -4.96 -1.86
N PHE A 83 -4.04 -6.23 -1.53
CA PHE A 83 -5.30 -6.67 -0.94
C PHE A 83 -5.05 -7.25 0.44
N LEU A 84 -6.09 -7.44 1.22
CA LEU A 84 -6.02 -7.83 2.62
C LEU A 84 -6.77 -9.15 2.83
N THR A 85 -6.30 -9.95 3.76
CA THR A 85 -7.09 -10.99 4.41
C THR A 85 -7.30 -10.60 5.86
N ALA A 86 -8.52 -10.82 6.37
CA ALA A 86 -8.87 -10.55 7.75
C ALA A 86 -9.50 -11.81 8.36
N GLY A 87 -8.81 -12.42 9.30
CA GLY A 87 -9.27 -13.53 10.13
C GLY A 87 -9.29 -13.16 11.60
N ASP A 88 -9.77 -14.08 12.43
CA ASP A 88 -9.83 -13.87 13.89
C ASP A 88 -8.43 -13.74 14.51
N ASP A 89 -7.45 -14.45 13.94
CA ASP A 89 -6.09 -14.53 14.49
C ASP A 89 -5.11 -13.59 13.76
N GLU A 90 -5.34 -13.25 12.50
CA GLU A 90 -4.41 -12.49 11.69
C GLU A 90 -5.11 -11.61 10.64
N CYS A 91 -4.65 -10.35 10.54
CA CYS A 91 -4.89 -9.50 9.40
C CYS A 91 -3.60 -9.34 8.60
N ARG A 92 -3.64 -9.60 7.29
CA ARG A 92 -2.44 -9.58 6.46
C ARG A 92 -2.66 -8.88 5.13
N ALA A 93 -1.66 -8.08 4.71
CA ALA A 93 -1.60 -7.49 3.39
C ALA A 93 -0.81 -8.39 2.42
N TRP A 94 -1.33 -8.50 1.20
CA TRP A 94 -0.76 -9.31 0.12
C TRP A 94 -0.55 -8.43 -1.10
N THR A 95 0.61 -8.54 -1.72
CA THR A 95 0.93 -7.76 -2.91
C THR A 95 0.62 -8.54 -4.19
N VAL A 96 -0.12 -7.90 -5.11
CA VAL A 96 -0.42 -8.43 -6.44
C VAL A 96 -0.16 -7.38 -7.52
N ARG A 97 -0.10 -7.78 -8.78
CA ARG A 97 -0.14 -6.83 -9.89
C ARG A 97 -1.53 -6.23 -10.05
N ARG A 98 -1.61 -4.99 -10.48
CA ARG A 98 -2.90 -4.42 -10.91
C ARG A 98 -3.48 -5.26 -12.04
N GLY A 99 -4.79 -5.45 -12.01
CA GLY A 99 -5.47 -6.29 -12.98
C GLY A 99 -5.42 -7.79 -12.67
N SER A 100 -4.83 -8.21 -11.54
CA SER A 100 -4.88 -9.61 -11.11
C SER A 100 -6.31 -10.04 -10.77
N SER A 101 -6.69 -11.23 -11.24
CA SER A 101 -7.96 -11.87 -10.91
C SER A 101 -7.99 -12.43 -9.50
N ALA A 102 -9.19 -12.72 -8.98
CA ALA A 102 -9.36 -13.32 -7.66
C ALA A 102 -8.63 -14.67 -7.49
N PRO A 103 -8.59 -15.60 -8.47
CA PRO A 103 -7.77 -16.80 -8.39
C PRO A 103 -6.26 -16.51 -8.30
N GLU A 104 -5.73 -15.55 -9.09
CA GLU A 104 -4.32 -15.15 -9.02
C GLU A 104 -3.98 -14.55 -7.66
N ALA A 105 -4.88 -13.75 -7.08
CA ALA A 105 -4.73 -13.23 -5.72
C ALA A 105 -4.75 -14.35 -4.68
N ALA A 106 -5.65 -15.33 -4.81
CA ALA A 106 -5.67 -16.52 -3.97
C ALA A 106 -4.35 -17.30 -4.04
N GLY A 107 -3.73 -17.38 -5.22
CA GLY A 107 -2.41 -17.99 -5.44
C GLY A 107 -1.27 -17.29 -4.71
N LYS A 108 -1.40 -15.99 -4.42
CA LYS A 108 -0.43 -15.26 -3.58
C LYS A 108 -0.48 -15.68 -2.12
N ILE A 109 -1.64 -16.11 -1.65
CA ILE A 109 -1.81 -16.64 -0.30
C ILE A 109 -1.27 -18.08 -0.23
N HIS A 110 -1.78 -18.94 -1.11
CA HIS A 110 -1.33 -20.33 -1.23
C HIS A 110 -1.75 -20.95 -2.58
N SER A 111 -0.90 -21.79 -3.16
CA SER A 111 -1.16 -22.44 -4.46
C SER A 111 -2.44 -23.30 -4.48
N ASP A 112 -2.81 -23.90 -3.34
CA ASP A 112 -4.01 -24.71 -3.25
C ASP A 112 -5.29 -23.87 -3.26
N LEU A 113 -5.23 -22.62 -2.73
CA LEU A 113 -6.36 -21.67 -2.83
C LEU A 113 -6.62 -21.26 -4.28
N GLU A 114 -5.57 -21.09 -5.09
CA GLU A 114 -5.71 -20.83 -6.52
C GLU A 114 -6.35 -22.00 -7.25
N LYS A 115 -5.82 -23.23 -7.05
CA LYS A 115 -6.31 -24.45 -7.71
C LYS A 115 -7.74 -24.77 -7.34
N GLY A 116 -8.06 -24.69 -6.05
CA GLY A 116 -9.37 -24.99 -5.51
C GLY A 116 -10.34 -23.81 -5.52
N PHE A 117 -10.00 -22.67 -6.13
CA PHE A 117 -10.81 -21.44 -6.08
C PHE A 117 -12.24 -21.68 -6.61
N ILE A 118 -13.22 -21.35 -5.79
CA ILE A 118 -14.64 -21.36 -6.14
C ILE A 118 -15.15 -19.93 -6.30
N ARG A 119 -15.05 -19.13 -5.25
CA ARG A 119 -15.52 -17.74 -5.15
C ARG A 119 -14.67 -16.98 -4.13
N ALA A 120 -14.81 -15.66 -4.12
CA ALA A 120 -14.29 -14.80 -3.06
C ALA A 120 -15.42 -13.97 -2.45
N GLU A 121 -15.45 -13.82 -1.13
CA GLU A 121 -16.21 -12.78 -0.47
C GLU A 121 -15.31 -11.55 -0.39
N VAL A 122 -15.77 -10.42 -0.89
CA VAL A 122 -14.99 -9.19 -1.03
C VAL A 122 -15.69 -8.02 -0.38
N ALA A 123 -14.97 -7.23 0.36
CA ALA A 123 -15.43 -5.95 0.90
C ALA A 123 -14.29 -4.93 0.87
N ARG A 124 -14.62 -3.65 0.97
CA ARG A 124 -13.63 -2.59 1.14
C ARG A 124 -13.11 -2.59 2.58
N TRP A 125 -11.80 -2.33 2.74
CA TRP A 125 -11.17 -2.28 4.08
C TRP A 125 -11.78 -1.21 4.99
N ASP A 126 -12.11 -0.05 4.43
CA ASP A 126 -12.72 1.07 5.14
C ASP A 126 -14.15 0.72 5.62
N GLU A 127 -14.93 0.03 4.79
CA GLU A 127 -16.24 -0.49 5.18
C GLU A 127 -16.13 -1.55 6.29
N LEU A 128 -15.09 -2.41 6.25
CA LEU A 128 -14.86 -3.40 7.31
C LEU A 128 -14.50 -2.73 8.65
N VAL A 129 -13.66 -1.71 8.62
CA VAL A 129 -13.29 -0.94 9.84
C VAL A 129 -14.54 -0.28 10.42
N GLU A 130 -15.38 0.34 9.59
CA GLU A 130 -16.65 0.96 10.04
C GLU A 130 -17.64 -0.06 10.60
N ALA A 131 -17.77 -1.22 9.98
CA ALA A 131 -18.69 -2.27 10.41
C ALA A 131 -18.20 -3.06 11.62
N GLY A 132 -16.88 -3.14 11.83
CA GLY A 132 -16.24 -3.88 12.92
C GLY A 132 -16.16 -5.40 12.71
N SER A 133 -16.88 -5.97 11.73
CA SER A 133 -16.78 -7.41 11.40
C SER A 133 -17.35 -7.74 10.02
N LEU A 134 -16.86 -8.84 9.41
CA LEU A 134 -17.40 -9.38 8.17
C LEU A 134 -18.89 -9.80 8.31
N ALA A 135 -19.29 -10.29 9.47
CA ALA A 135 -20.68 -10.67 9.75
C ALA A 135 -21.62 -9.45 9.68
N GLU A 136 -21.16 -8.32 10.22
CA GLU A 136 -21.93 -7.08 10.16
C GLU A 136 -21.99 -6.50 8.74
N LEU A 137 -20.88 -6.58 7.97
CA LEU A 137 -20.87 -6.22 6.54
C LEU A 137 -21.88 -7.06 5.75
N LYS A 138 -21.96 -8.35 6.02
CA LYS A 138 -22.93 -9.26 5.37
C LYS A 138 -24.36 -8.84 5.66
N LYS A 139 -24.68 -8.50 6.91
CA LYS A 139 -26.01 -8.00 7.29
C LYS A 139 -26.36 -6.69 6.60
N ARG A 140 -25.37 -5.80 6.41
CA ARG A 140 -25.54 -4.52 5.70
C ARG A 140 -25.57 -4.66 4.18
N GLY A 141 -25.38 -5.88 3.64
CA GLY A 141 -25.33 -6.13 2.20
C GLY A 141 -24.09 -5.55 1.51
N ARG A 142 -23.00 -5.32 2.26
CA ARG A 142 -21.73 -4.75 1.78
C ARG A 142 -20.65 -5.79 1.54
N LEU A 143 -20.92 -7.07 1.84
CA LEU A 143 -20.02 -8.17 1.51
C LEU A 143 -20.47 -8.78 0.18
N HIS A 144 -19.65 -8.62 -0.86
CA HIS A 144 -19.94 -9.09 -2.22
C HIS A 144 -19.36 -10.49 -2.44
N VAL A 145 -20.06 -11.31 -3.21
CA VAL A 145 -19.58 -12.65 -3.59
C VAL A 145 -19.17 -12.62 -5.04
N GLU A 146 -17.87 -12.75 -5.30
CA GLU A 146 -17.26 -12.55 -6.60
C GLU A 146 -16.74 -13.87 -7.18
N GLY A 147 -16.77 -13.97 -8.50
CA GLY A 147 -16.31 -15.14 -9.24
C GLY A 147 -14.86 -15.05 -9.73
N LYS A 148 -14.45 -16.00 -10.55
CA LYS A 148 -13.09 -16.13 -11.09
C LYS A 148 -12.64 -14.94 -11.96
N THR A 149 -13.57 -14.20 -12.53
CA THR A 149 -13.27 -13.04 -13.41
C THR A 149 -13.18 -11.72 -12.66
N TYR A 150 -13.42 -11.72 -11.34
CA TYR A 150 -13.28 -10.52 -10.53
C TYR A 150 -11.83 -10.06 -10.52
N ILE A 151 -11.63 -8.78 -10.80
CA ILE A 151 -10.32 -8.12 -10.74
C ILE A 151 -10.20 -7.45 -9.38
N VAL A 152 -9.28 -7.96 -8.58
CA VAL A 152 -9.02 -7.45 -7.21
C VAL A 152 -8.60 -5.99 -7.28
N GLN A 153 -9.16 -5.18 -6.37
CA GLN A 153 -8.86 -3.76 -6.26
C GLN A 153 -7.92 -3.50 -5.09
N ASP A 154 -7.24 -2.35 -5.13
CA ASP A 154 -6.39 -1.91 -4.02
C ASP A 154 -7.22 -1.67 -2.75
N GLY A 155 -6.82 -2.31 -1.66
CA GLY A 155 -7.54 -2.24 -0.38
C GLY A 155 -8.77 -3.16 -0.25
N ASP A 156 -8.98 -4.08 -1.19
CA ASP A 156 -9.99 -5.13 -0.99
C ASP A 156 -9.63 -6.03 0.18
N VAL A 157 -10.61 -6.35 1.02
CA VAL A 157 -10.52 -7.44 1.99
C VAL A 157 -11.17 -8.66 1.37
N VAL A 158 -10.38 -9.73 1.21
CA VAL A 158 -10.78 -10.91 0.42
C VAL A 158 -10.76 -12.16 1.30
N ASN A 159 -11.90 -12.85 1.36
CA ASN A 159 -12.03 -14.17 1.96
C ASN A 159 -12.25 -15.21 0.85
N ILE A 160 -11.31 -16.15 0.69
CA ILE A 160 -11.31 -17.14 -0.39
C ILE A 160 -12.16 -18.36 0.00
N LEU A 161 -13.16 -18.65 -0.80
CA LEU A 161 -13.95 -19.88 -0.73
C LEU A 161 -13.40 -20.88 -1.74
N PHE A 162 -12.89 -21.99 -1.26
CA PHE A 162 -12.21 -23.01 -2.08
C PHE A 162 -12.60 -24.42 -1.69
N ASN A 163 -12.33 -25.37 -2.58
CA ASN A 163 -12.46 -26.80 -2.34
C ASN A 163 -11.29 -27.52 -3.03
N LEU A 164 -10.62 -28.41 -2.29
CA LEU A 164 -9.53 -29.25 -2.76
C LEU A 164 -10.04 -30.64 -3.12
#